data_668334619c26ec1ae704b6f5baf3bbff
#
_entry.id   668334619c26ec1ae704b6f5baf3bbff
#
_cell.length_a   1.000
_cell.length_b   1.000
_cell.length_c   1.000
_cell.angle_alpha   90.00
_cell.angle_beta   90.00
_cell.angle_gamma   90.00
#
_symmetry.space_group_name_H-M   'P 1'
#
loop_
_entity.id
_entity.type
_entity.pdbx_description
1 polymer ?
#
loop_
_entity_poly.entity_id
_entity_poly.type
_entity_poly.pdbx_seq_one_letter_code
_entity_poly.pdbx_strand_id
1 'polypeptide(L)'
;MQDQPQTRTAADAANSPKRFAEKIDKIAPWILTYHEVEPDKSNYLYAVTRAQLDEQLSLISTRNRQLGHASPGASVTFDDGHVSNIQVARPVLERHGIPAIFFITAGRVEERPQTMTWAQLRSLVEAGHSVQSHGWSHKFLTHCSDSELREELQRSKGEMESHLGVPVEWISVPGGRWNRRVVDAARAAGYSRIYTSDFWRKPAESDGITVLGRLMVRNTTTTPQLGRWLSTDVSSLRMLRAKGHVKDAVRAVLGDQTYHRLWCWLADDRGSGMEGEA
;
A
#
# COMPACT_ATOMS: atom_id res chain seq x y z
N MET A 1 39.82 9.46 -23.45
CA MET A 1 38.76 10.16 -22.66
C MET A 1 38.35 9.19 -21.57
N GLN A 2 38.84 9.43 -20.34
CA GLN A 2 38.61 8.53 -19.19
C GLN A 2 37.28 8.90 -18.57
N ASP A 3 36.37 7.91 -18.52
CA ASP A 3 35.11 7.99 -17.82
C ASP A 3 35.37 8.12 -16.30
N GLN A 4 35.07 9.25 -15.73
CA GLN A 4 35.13 9.42 -14.27
C GLN A 4 33.85 8.82 -13.65
N PRO A 5 33.97 7.98 -12.61
CA PRO A 5 32.80 7.46 -11.89
C PRO A 5 32.10 8.63 -11.17
N GLN A 6 30.82 8.84 -11.49
CA GLN A 6 29.98 9.81 -10.77
C GLN A 6 29.91 9.40 -9.29
N THR A 7 30.48 10.21 -8.43
CA THR A 7 30.37 10.06 -6.97
C THR A 7 28.93 10.29 -6.54
N ARG A 8 28.26 9.23 -6.08
CA ARG A 8 26.95 9.32 -5.42
C ARG A 8 27.05 10.30 -4.26
N THR A 9 26.21 11.32 -4.26
CA THR A 9 26.18 12.35 -3.20
C THR A 9 25.64 11.76 -1.88
N ALA A 10 25.99 12.37 -0.75
CA ALA A 10 25.49 11.97 0.58
C ALA A 10 23.94 12.02 0.68
N ALA A 11 23.30 12.83 -0.17
CA ALA A 11 21.84 12.91 -0.32
C ALA A 11 21.25 11.62 -0.93
N ASP A 12 21.95 11.00 -1.92
CA ASP A 12 21.54 9.74 -2.54
C ASP A 12 21.60 8.57 -1.54
N ALA A 13 22.59 8.58 -0.64
CA ALA A 13 22.71 7.59 0.43
C ALA A 13 21.64 7.76 1.52
N ALA A 14 21.16 8.99 1.75
CA ALA A 14 20.13 9.28 2.75
C ALA A 14 18.73 8.80 2.34
N ASN A 15 18.44 8.71 1.04
CA ASN A 15 17.16 8.33 0.45
C ASN A 15 17.12 6.91 -0.14
N SER A 16 18.06 6.04 0.22
CA SER A 16 18.03 4.67 -0.32
C SER A 16 16.79 3.91 0.16
N PRO A 17 16.16 3.07 -0.70
CA PRO A 17 15.02 2.24 -0.34
C PRO A 17 15.24 1.42 0.92
N LYS A 18 16.47 0.96 1.17
CA LYS A 18 16.85 0.22 2.40
C LYS A 18 16.72 1.08 3.67
N ARG A 19 17.18 2.34 3.63
CA ARG A 19 17.03 3.27 4.77
C ARG A 19 15.58 3.66 5.03
N PHE A 20 14.79 3.78 3.97
CA PHE A 20 13.35 3.99 4.06
C PHE A 20 12.66 2.75 4.68
N ALA A 21 13.06 1.54 4.26
CA ALA A 21 12.61 0.28 4.82
C ALA A 21 12.93 0.17 6.31
N GLU A 22 14.17 0.43 6.72
CA GLU A 22 14.60 0.44 8.12
C GLU A 22 13.83 1.45 8.98
N LYS A 23 13.43 2.58 8.37
CA LYS A 23 12.63 3.61 9.03
C LYS A 23 11.19 3.15 9.24
N ILE A 24 10.60 2.41 8.28
CA ILE A 24 9.28 1.79 8.41
C ILE A 24 9.32 0.69 9.47
N ASP A 25 10.33 -0.15 9.51
CA ASP A 25 10.47 -1.23 10.50
C ASP A 25 10.55 -0.71 11.95
N LYS A 26 11.19 0.45 12.15
CA LYS A 26 11.29 1.07 13.48
C LYS A 26 10.05 1.90 13.85
N ILE A 27 9.23 2.27 12.87
CA ILE A 27 8.21 3.32 13.01
C ILE A 27 6.80 2.76 13.15
N ALA A 28 6.51 1.53 12.72
CA ALA A 28 5.11 1.22 12.47
C ALA A 28 4.47 0.13 13.31
N PRO A 29 3.59 0.49 14.26
CA PRO A 29 2.36 -0.27 14.41
C PRO A 29 1.28 0.19 13.40
N TRP A 30 1.47 1.32 12.68
CA TRP A 30 0.44 1.91 11.81
C TRP A 30 0.96 2.09 10.38
N ILE A 31 0.44 1.29 9.48
CA ILE A 31 0.63 1.47 8.04
C ILE A 31 -0.75 1.75 7.46
N LEU A 32 -0.93 2.96 6.95
CA LEU A 32 -2.19 3.42 6.39
C LEU A 32 -2.19 3.19 4.88
N THR A 33 -3.32 2.72 4.34
CA THR A 33 -3.49 2.51 2.90
C THR A 33 -4.57 3.41 2.35
N TYR A 34 -4.21 4.19 1.36
CA TYR A 34 -5.07 4.98 0.49
C TYR A 34 -5.11 4.36 -0.90
N HIS A 35 -6.05 4.78 -1.74
CA HIS A 35 -6.14 4.39 -3.15
C HIS A 35 -6.25 5.65 -4.02
N GLU A 36 -7.43 6.21 -4.17
CA GLU A 36 -7.67 7.39 -4.98
C GLU A 36 -7.81 8.66 -4.14
N VAL A 37 -7.44 9.81 -4.74
CA VAL A 37 -7.60 11.12 -4.11
C VAL A 37 -8.33 12.04 -5.07
N GLU A 38 -9.59 12.29 -4.81
CA GLU A 38 -10.42 13.16 -5.63
C GLU A 38 -10.31 14.63 -5.20
N PRO A 39 -10.42 15.58 -6.13
CA PRO A 39 -10.47 16.99 -5.78
C PRO A 39 -11.62 17.30 -4.83
N ASP A 40 -12.79 16.74 -5.11
CA ASP A 40 -14.05 16.90 -4.40
C ASP A 40 -14.60 15.55 -3.92
N LYS A 41 -15.85 15.54 -3.46
CA LYS A 41 -16.51 14.35 -2.93
C LYS A 41 -16.68 13.26 -3.99
N SER A 42 -16.23 12.05 -3.66
CA SER A 42 -16.47 10.84 -4.45
C SER A 42 -17.42 9.88 -3.74
N ASN A 43 -18.21 9.13 -4.52
CA ASN A 43 -19.01 8.02 -4.02
C ASN A 43 -18.18 6.72 -3.90
N TYR A 44 -17.01 6.69 -4.51
CA TYR A 44 -16.13 5.52 -4.42
C TYR A 44 -15.59 5.35 -3.00
N LEU A 45 -15.79 4.17 -2.42
CA LEU A 45 -15.50 3.88 -1.02
C LEU A 45 -14.02 4.14 -0.64
N TYR A 46 -13.12 3.91 -1.58
CA TYR A 46 -11.67 4.00 -1.36
C TYR A 46 -11.07 5.32 -1.88
N ALA A 47 -11.90 6.26 -2.35
CA ALA A 47 -11.45 7.60 -2.71
C ALA A 47 -11.64 8.57 -1.54
N VAL A 48 -10.55 9.21 -1.11
CA VAL A 48 -10.61 10.32 -0.15
C VAL A 48 -10.57 11.65 -0.91
N THR A 49 -11.13 12.72 -0.33
CA THR A 49 -10.97 14.04 -0.92
C THR A 49 -9.58 14.60 -0.64
N ARG A 50 -9.13 15.55 -1.48
CA ARG A 50 -7.89 16.31 -1.23
C ARG A 50 -7.88 16.94 0.16
N ALA A 51 -9.00 17.53 0.59
CA ALA A 51 -9.13 18.15 1.90
C ALA A 51 -8.99 17.12 3.03
N GLN A 52 -9.65 15.97 2.91
CA GLN A 52 -9.51 14.88 3.89
C GLN A 52 -8.07 14.37 3.98
N LEU A 53 -7.40 14.18 2.83
CA LEU A 53 -6.01 13.75 2.80
C LEU A 53 -5.11 14.79 3.48
N ASP A 54 -5.29 16.08 3.19
CA ASP A 54 -4.49 17.17 3.75
C ASP A 54 -4.61 17.22 5.28
N GLU A 55 -5.84 17.17 5.82
CA GLU A 55 -6.08 17.11 7.27
C GLU A 55 -5.46 15.86 7.91
N GLN A 56 -5.62 14.71 7.30
CA GLN A 56 -5.10 13.44 7.81
C GLN A 56 -3.57 13.41 7.80
N LEU A 57 -2.93 13.90 6.72
CA LEU A 57 -1.48 13.99 6.64
C LEU A 57 -0.91 15.03 7.60
N SER A 58 -1.60 16.14 7.84
CA SER A 58 -1.24 17.13 8.89
C SER A 58 -1.18 16.47 10.28
N LEU A 59 -2.21 15.69 10.61
CA LEU A 59 -2.27 14.92 11.86
C LEU A 59 -1.10 13.91 11.96
N ILE A 60 -0.85 13.13 10.90
CA ILE A 60 0.23 12.14 10.84
C ILE A 60 1.60 12.81 10.98
N SER A 61 1.85 13.90 10.22
CA SER A 61 3.12 14.64 10.26
C SER A 61 3.37 15.20 11.66
N THR A 62 2.37 15.82 12.27
CA THR A 62 2.46 16.38 13.63
C THR A 62 2.79 15.28 14.64
N ARG A 63 2.09 14.16 14.58
CA ARG A 63 2.34 13.02 15.45
C ARG A 63 3.75 12.42 15.26
N ASN A 64 4.15 12.20 14.01
CA ASN A 64 5.46 11.64 13.70
C ASN A 64 6.59 12.55 14.22
N ARG A 65 6.43 13.88 14.15
CA ARG A 65 7.36 14.85 14.75
C ARG A 65 7.39 14.79 16.28
N GLN A 66 6.24 14.68 16.92
CA GLN A 66 6.12 14.58 18.38
C GLN A 66 6.78 13.32 18.94
N LEU A 67 6.65 12.20 18.22
CA LEU A 67 7.23 10.92 18.62
C LEU A 67 8.75 10.86 18.38
N GLY A 68 9.28 11.69 17.48
CA GLY A 68 10.69 11.69 17.12
C GLY A 68 11.17 10.33 16.62
N HIS A 69 12.48 10.06 16.78
CA HIS A 69 13.07 8.78 16.32
C HIS A 69 12.88 7.60 17.29
N ALA A 70 12.33 7.86 18.48
CA ALA A 70 12.27 6.89 19.57
C ALA A 70 10.97 6.06 19.61
N SER A 71 9.94 6.50 18.90
CA SER A 71 8.60 5.85 18.95
C SER A 71 8.02 5.62 17.56
N PRO A 72 7.23 4.56 17.38
CA PRO A 72 6.62 4.25 16.10
C PRO A 72 5.60 5.31 15.69
N GLY A 73 5.80 5.89 14.53
CA GLY A 73 4.86 6.80 13.87
C GLY A 73 3.85 6.05 12.98
N ALA A 74 3.31 6.76 12.00
CA ALA A 74 2.47 6.18 10.96
C ALA A 74 3.17 6.29 9.59
N SER A 75 3.08 5.23 8.80
CA SER A 75 3.52 5.18 7.41
C SER A 75 2.32 5.29 6.48
N VAL A 76 2.52 5.89 5.31
CA VAL A 76 1.48 6.12 4.30
C VAL A 76 1.78 5.31 3.06
N THR A 77 0.77 4.58 2.57
CA THR A 77 0.87 3.81 1.33
C THR A 77 -0.32 4.13 0.41
N PHE A 78 -0.12 3.98 -0.90
CA PHE A 78 -1.15 4.09 -1.92
C PHE A 78 -1.12 2.83 -2.77
N ASP A 79 -2.29 2.28 -3.10
CA ASP A 79 -2.40 1.10 -3.96
C ASP A 79 -2.92 1.48 -5.36
N ASP A 80 -2.87 0.52 -6.30
CA ASP A 80 -3.39 0.51 -7.67
C ASP A 80 -2.63 1.36 -8.70
N GLY A 81 -2.05 2.49 -8.33
CA GLY A 81 -1.35 3.36 -9.28
C GLY A 81 -2.26 4.33 -10.02
N HIS A 82 -3.36 4.77 -9.40
CA HIS A 82 -4.25 5.78 -9.96
C HIS A 82 -3.54 7.13 -10.15
N VAL A 83 -3.84 7.83 -11.26
CA VAL A 83 -3.20 9.10 -11.62
C VAL A 83 -3.39 10.22 -10.59
N SER A 84 -4.46 10.18 -9.79
CA SER A 84 -4.67 11.13 -8.69
C SER A 84 -3.58 11.06 -7.61
N ASN A 85 -2.87 9.94 -7.52
CA ASN A 85 -1.78 9.80 -6.57
C ASN A 85 -0.61 10.76 -6.89
N ILE A 86 -0.34 11.01 -8.16
CA ILE A 86 0.68 11.99 -8.55
C ILE A 86 0.12 13.40 -8.69
N GLN A 87 -1.10 13.54 -9.22
CA GLN A 87 -1.68 14.86 -9.49
C GLN A 87 -2.18 15.57 -8.24
N VAL A 88 -2.70 14.82 -7.26
CA VAL A 88 -3.35 15.36 -6.06
C VAL A 88 -2.60 14.96 -4.78
N ALA A 89 -2.31 13.65 -4.59
CA ALA A 89 -1.72 13.19 -3.33
C ALA A 89 -0.26 13.64 -3.16
N ARG A 90 0.57 13.54 -4.20
CA ARG A 90 1.99 13.91 -4.13
C ARG A 90 2.22 15.34 -3.63
N PRO A 91 1.57 16.40 -4.18
CA PRO A 91 1.75 17.76 -3.67
C PRO A 91 1.37 17.93 -2.19
N VAL A 92 0.38 17.15 -1.72
CA VAL A 92 -0.02 17.17 -0.30
C VAL A 92 1.02 16.45 0.56
N LEU A 93 1.53 15.30 0.14
CA LEU A 93 2.60 14.56 0.82
C LEU A 93 3.87 15.43 0.98
N GLU A 94 4.29 16.08 -0.10
CA GLU A 94 5.46 16.97 -0.12
C GLU A 94 5.30 18.15 0.85
N ARG A 95 4.11 18.79 0.90
CA ARG A 95 3.79 19.88 1.84
C ARG A 95 3.96 19.45 3.30
N HIS A 96 3.59 18.22 3.63
CA HIS A 96 3.70 17.69 4.99
C HIS A 96 5.04 16.98 5.28
N GLY A 97 5.93 16.87 4.29
CA GLY A 97 7.21 16.18 4.41
C GLY A 97 7.08 14.69 4.70
N ILE A 98 6.04 14.03 4.15
CA ILE A 98 5.75 12.62 4.37
C ILE A 98 6.15 11.82 3.13
N PRO A 99 7.20 10.98 3.20
CA PRO A 99 7.47 10.00 2.17
C PRO A 99 6.42 8.89 2.21
N ALA A 100 6.01 8.39 1.04
CA ALA A 100 5.00 7.35 0.91
C ALA A 100 5.50 6.17 0.08
N ILE A 101 4.80 5.03 0.17
CA ILE A 101 5.00 3.87 -0.68
C ILE A 101 3.82 3.80 -1.66
N PHE A 102 4.12 3.69 -2.94
CA PHE A 102 3.12 3.51 -4.00
C PHE A 102 3.24 2.07 -4.52
N PHE A 103 2.20 1.28 -4.32
CA PHE A 103 2.10 -0.08 -4.83
C PHE A 103 1.35 -0.06 -6.16
N ILE A 104 2.03 -0.45 -7.22
CA ILE A 104 1.61 -0.26 -8.60
C ILE A 104 1.22 -1.60 -9.23
N THR A 105 0.03 -1.64 -9.85
CA THR A 105 -0.37 -2.73 -10.74
C THR A 105 0.36 -2.56 -12.07
N ALA A 106 1.47 -3.27 -12.25
CA ALA A 106 2.44 -3.00 -13.31
C ALA A 106 1.85 -3.13 -14.73
N GLY A 107 0.97 -4.10 -14.94
CA GLY A 107 0.31 -4.30 -16.24
C GLY A 107 -0.73 -3.23 -16.61
N ARG A 108 -1.09 -2.36 -15.65
CA ARG A 108 -2.04 -1.26 -15.89
C ARG A 108 -1.37 0.09 -16.12
N VAL A 109 -0.05 0.16 -15.99
CA VAL A 109 0.68 1.41 -16.26
C VAL A 109 0.50 1.81 -17.72
N GLU A 110 0.08 3.06 -17.96
CA GLU A 110 -0.21 3.62 -19.29
C GLU A 110 -1.39 2.95 -20.03
N GLU A 111 -2.10 2.00 -19.41
CA GLU A 111 -3.20 1.29 -20.07
C GLU A 111 -4.44 2.19 -20.24
N ARG A 112 -4.70 3.08 -19.29
CA ARG A 112 -5.88 3.97 -19.26
C ARG A 112 -5.48 5.39 -18.81
N PRO A 113 -6.29 6.40 -19.15
CA PRO A 113 -6.03 7.78 -18.70
C PRO A 113 -5.98 7.96 -17.17
N GLN A 114 -6.62 7.06 -16.43
CA GLN A 114 -6.65 7.10 -14.97
C GLN A 114 -5.45 6.42 -14.31
N THR A 115 -4.59 5.73 -15.07
CA THR A 115 -3.38 5.08 -14.54
C THR A 115 -2.14 5.94 -14.77
N MET A 116 -1.17 5.86 -13.86
CA MET A 116 0.09 6.60 -13.99
C MET A 116 0.92 6.06 -15.15
N THR A 117 1.77 6.93 -15.71
CA THR A 117 2.78 6.56 -16.71
C THR A 117 4.10 6.18 -16.03
N TRP A 118 4.96 5.44 -16.74
CA TRP A 118 6.33 5.13 -16.27
C TRP A 118 7.14 6.39 -15.95
N ALA A 119 6.97 7.46 -16.73
CA ALA A 119 7.61 8.74 -16.46
C ALA A 119 7.15 9.35 -15.12
N GLN A 120 5.85 9.28 -14.84
CA GLN A 120 5.28 9.74 -13.58
C GLN A 120 5.78 8.89 -12.40
N LEU A 121 5.85 7.57 -12.54
CA LEU A 121 6.39 6.68 -11.51
C LEU A 121 7.87 6.97 -11.22
N ARG A 122 8.71 7.20 -12.25
CA ARG A 122 10.09 7.64 -12.05
C ARG A 122 10.17 8.95 -11.27
N SER A 123 9.30 9.91 -11.58
CA SER A 123 9.27 11.19 -10.85
C SER A 123 8.88 11.05 -9.37
N LEU A 124 8.11 10.02 -8.98
CA LEU A 124 7.86 9.68 -7.58
C LEU A 124 9.13 9.17 -6.89
N VAL A 125 9.90 8.30 -7.57
CA VAL A 125 11.18 7.79 -7.05
C VAL A 125 12.17 8.94 -6.85
N GLU A 126 12.31 9.82 -7.84
CA GLU A 126 13.17 11.01 -7.78
C GLU A 126 12.78 11.98 -6.64
N ALA A 127 11.49 12.07 -6.34
CA ALA A 127 10.98 12.86 -5.21
C ALA A 127 11.17 12.18 -3.83
N GLY A 128 11.80 10.99 -3.78
CA GLY A 128 12.08 10.28 -2.52
C GLY A 128 10.93 9.41 -2.01
N HIS A 129 9.94 9.12 -2.84
CA HIS A 129 8.93 8.11 -2.55
C HIS A 129 9.41 6.72 -2.96
N SER A 130 8.82 5.66 -2.39
CA SER A 130 9.08 4.29 -2.79
C SER A 130 7.99 3.82 -3.76
N VAL A 131 8.38 3.24 -4.91
CA VAL A 131 7.46 2.63 -5.88
C VAL A 131 7.67 1.13 -5.85
N GLN A 132 6.63 0.36 -5.54
CA GLN A 132 6.67 -1.06 -5.24
C GLN A 132 5.52 -1.80 -5.95
N SER A 133 5.52 -3.13 -5.93
CA SER A 133 4.58 -3.94 -6.72
C SER A 133 3.19 -4.09 -6.07
N HIS A 134 2.14 -4.06 -6.90
CA HIS A 134 0.78 -4.52 -6.59
C HIS A 134 0.33 -5.68 -7.50
N GLY A 135 1.28 -6.50 -7.95
CA GLY A 135 1.07 -7.54 -8.94
C GLY A 135 1.08 -7.04 -10.38
N TRP A 136 0.84 -7.96 -11.33
CA TRP A 136 0.80 -7.63 -12.74
C TRP A 136 -0.57 -7.12 -13.18
N SER A 137 -1.63 -7.93 -12.98
CA SER A 137 -2.98 -7.67 -13.52
C SER A 137 -4.02 -7.32 -12.47
N HIS A 138 -3.63 -7.22 -11.19
CA HIS A 138 -4.51 -7.00 -10.03
C HIS A 138 -5.41 -8.20 -9.69
N LYS A 139 -5.09 -9.41 -10.14
CA LYS A 139 -5.80 -10.62 -9.72
C LYS A 139 -5.59 -10.93 -8.24
N PHE A 140 -6.59 -11.52 -7.59
CA PHE A 140 -6.38 -12.08 -6.26
C PHE A 140 -5.39 -13.25 -6.33
N LEU A 141 -4.20 -13.06 -5.80
CA LEU A 141 -3.11 -14.03 -5.88
C LEU A 141 -3.47 -15.40 -5.28
N THR A 142 -4.41 -15.43 -4.33
CA THR A 142 -4.93 -16.68 -3.77
C THR A 142 -5.77 -17.50 -4.74
N HIS A 143 -6.29 -16.88 -5.81
CA HIS A 143 -7.12 -17.53 -6.84
C HIS A 143 -6.33 -17.97 -8.06
N CYS A 144 -5.09 -17.49 -8.24
CA CYS A 144 -4.22 -17.85 -9.34
C CYS A 144 -3.76 -19.31 -9.23
N SER A 145 -3.59 -19.99 -10.36
CA SER A 145 -2.78 -21.21 -10.43
C SER A 145 -1.32 -20.94 -10.07
N ASP A 146 -0.50 -21.97 -9.88
CA ASP A 146 0.92 -21.77 -9.54
C ASP A 146 1.72 -21.10 -10.67
N SER A 147 1.34 -21.34 -11.93
CA SER A 147 1.94 -20.68 -13.09
C SER A 147 1.55 -19.21 -13.18
N GLU A 148 0.26 -18.90 -13.04
CA GLU A 148 -0.24 -17.52 -13.02
C GLU A 148 0.34 -16.74 -11.85
N LEU A 149 0.41 -17.35 -10.65
CA LEU A 149 0.97 -16.70 -9.46
C LEU A 149 2.44 -16.33 -9.67
N ARG A 150 3.24 -17.21 -10.27
CA ARG A 150 4.62 -16.90 -10.64
C ARG A 150 4.71 -15.75 -11.65
N GLU A 151 3.87 -15.78 -12.69
CA GLU A 151 3.82 -14.72 -13.69
C GLU A 151 3.43 -13.38 -13.09
N GLU A 152 2.36 -13.31 -12.29
CA GLU A 152 1.92 -12.11 -11.59
C GLU A 152 3.04 -11.47 -10.78
N LEU A 153 3.82 -12.28 -10.08
CA LEU A 153 4.87 -11.81 -9.18
C LEU A 153 6.16 -11.45 -9.93
N GLN A 154 6.65 -12.33 -10.79
CA GLN A 154 7.94 -12.15 -11.46
C GLN A 154 7.86 -11.07 -12.55
N ARG A 155 6.78 -11.07 -13.35
CA ARG A 155 6.60 -10.09 -14.40
C ARG A 155 6.42 -8.68 -13.85
N SER A 156 5.58 -8.50 -12.83
CA SER A 156 5.41 -7.19 -12.20
C SER A 156 6.73 -6.64 -11.66
N LYS A 157 7.52 -7.47 -10.97
CA LYS A 157 8.83 -7.07 -10.45
C LYS A 157 9.80 -6.71 -11.57
N GLY A 158 9.97 -7.58 -12.57
CA GLY A 158 10.93 -7.39 -13.66
C GLY A 158 10.62 -6.16 -14.50
N GLU A 159 9.37 -5.95 -14.88
CA GLU A 159 8.94 -4.77 -15.63
C GLU A 159 9.17 -3.47 -14.84
N MET A 160 8.79 -3.46 -13.57
CA MET A 160 8.99 -2.28 -12.74
C MET A 160 10.47 -1.95 -12.53
N GLU A 161 11.31 -2.94 -12.24
CA GLU A 161 12.76 -2.74 -12.09
C GLU A 161 13.41 -2.26 -13.39
N SER A 162 12.98 -2.80 -14.53
CA SER A 162 13.45 -2.38 -15.86
C SER A 162 13.12 -0.91 -16.16
N HIS A 163 11.90 -0.47 -15.86
CA HIS A 163 11.45 0.89 -16.15
C HIS A 163 11.90 1.93 -15.12
N LEU A 164 12.04 1.54 -13.85
CA LEU A 164 12.35 2.47 -12.76
C LEU A 164 13.83 2.55 -12.42
N GLY A 165 14.62 1.52 -12.76
CA GLY A 165 16.05 1.45 -12.43
C GLY A 165 16.34 1.31 -10.92
N VAL A 166 15.34 0.93 -10.12
CA VAL A 166 15.47 0.72 -8.68
C VAL A 166 14.90 -0.64 -8.26
N PRO A 167 15.39 -1.25 -7.15
CA PRO A 167 14.87 -2.53 -6.70
C PRO A 167 13.38 -2.45 -6.30
N VAL A 168 12.60 -3.49 -6.67
CA VAL A 168 11.22 -3.69 -6.27
C VAL A 168 11.15 -4.91 -5.36
N GLU A 169 11.29 -4.69 -4.06
CA GLU A 169 11.45 -5.75 -3.07
C GLU A 169 10.20 -6.02 -2.23
N TRP A 170 9.15 -5.20 -2.38
CA TRP A 170 7.93 -5.30 -1.61
C TRP A 170 6.72 -5.45 -2.50
N ILE A 171 5.73 -6.19 -2.03
CA ILE A 171 4.45 -6.34 -2.71
C ILE A 171 3.29 -6.07 -1.77
N SER A 172 2.31 -5.29 -2.24
CA SER A 172 0.96 -5.28 -1.69
C SER A 172 0.13 -6.31 -2.44
N VAL A 173 -0.48 -7.24 -1.71
CA VAL A 173 -1.31 -8.27 -2.34
C VAL A 173 -2.70 -7.74 -2.66
N PRO A 174 -3.20 -7.86 -3.91
CA PRO A 174 -4.53 -7.37 -4.31
C PRO A 174 -5.64 -7.89 -3.39
N GLY A 175 -6.53 -6.96 -2.97
CA GLY A 175 -7.59 -7.23 -2.01
C GLY A 175 -7.11 -7.61 -0.61
N GLY A 176 -5.82 -7.50 -0.32
CA GLY A 176 -5.20 -7.88 0.95
C GLY A 176 -5.21 -9.40 1.21
N ARG A 177 -5.44 -10.24 0.19
CA ARG A 177 -5.62 -11.68 0.32
C ARG A 177 -4.32 -12.44 0.15
N TRP A 178 -4.03 -13.30 1.12
CA TRP A 178 -2.81 -14.08 1.14
C TRP A 178 -3.01 -15.43 1.85
N ASN A 179 -2.10 -16.37 1.56
CA ASN A 179 -1.97 -17.66 2.21
C ASN A 179 -0.49 -18.10 2.12
N ARG A 180 -0.16 -19.25 2.69
CA ARG A 180 1.22 -19.77 2.70
C ARG A 180 1.79 -19.89 1.27
N ARG A 181 1.00 -20.36 0.30
CA ARG A 181 1.41 -20.50 -1.09
C ARG A 181 1.81 -19.16 -1.72
N VAL A 182 1.06 -18.08 -1.45
CA VAL A 182 1.39 -16.72 -1.92
C VAL A 182 2.69 -16.23 -1.29
N VAL A 183 2.90 -16.48 0.02
CA VAL A 183 4.14 -16.11 0.72
C VAL A 183 5.35 -16.83 0.10
N ASP A 184 5.25 -18.14 -0.12
CA ASP A 184 6.34 -18.93 -0.69
C ASP A 184 6.67 -18.50 -2.13
N ALA A 185 5.65 -18.20 -2.94
CA ALA A 185 5.84 -17.71 -4.31
C ALA A 185 6.44 -16.30 -4.35
N ALA A 186 5.99 -15.38 -3.48
CA ALA A 186 6.55 -14.04 -3.37
C ALA A 186 8.01 -14.06 -2.95
N ARG A 187 8.37 -14.91 -2.00
CA ARG A 187 9.76 -15.15 -1.59
C ARG A 187 10.61 -15.69 -2.76
N ALA A 188 10.09 -16.68 -3.48
CA ALA A 188 10.78 -17.24 -4.64
C ALA A 188 10.96 -16.21 -5.79
N ALA A 189 10.07 -15.24 -5.91
CA ALA A 189 10.19 -14.10 -6.83
C ALA A 189 11.14 -12.99 -6.32
N GLY A 190 11.69 -13.12 -5.11
CA GLY A 190 12.66 -12.18 -4.54
C GLY A 190 12.03 -10.98 -3.83
N TYR A 191 10.77 -11.10 -3.40
CA TYR A 191 10.17 -10.12 -2.48
C TYR A 191 10.59 -10.42 -1.04
N SER A 192 10.84 -9.38 -0.26
CA SER A 192 11.19 -9.44 1.15
C SER A 192 10.04 -9.05 2.08
N ARG A 193 9.01 -8.36 1.55
CA ARG A 193 7.84 -7.94 2.32
C ARG A 193 6.55 -8.11 1.55
N ILE A 194 5.50 -8.53 2.28
CA ILE A 194 4.13 -8.60 1.81
C ILE A 194 3.27 -7.66 2.66
N TYR A 195 2.57 -6.75 2.00
CA TYR A 195 1.61 -5.86 2.62
C TYR A 195 0.19 -6.37 2.38
N THR A 196 -0.59 -6.47 3.46
CA THR A 196 -1.95 -7.00 3.47
C THR A 196 -2.94 -5.97 4.03
N SER A 197 -4.23 -6.30 4.05
CA SER A 197 -5.25 -5.47 4.72
C SER A 197 -5.60 -5.97 6.13
N ASP A 198 -4.79 -6.85 6.70
CA ASP A 198 -5.05 -7.51 7.99
C ASP A 198 -4.33 -6.77 9.14
N PHE A 199 -4.62 -5.47 9.31
CA PHE A 199 -3.95 -4.62 10.32
C PHE A 199 -4.06 -5.16 11.77
N TRP A 200 -5.01 -6.04 12.05
CA TRP A 200 -5.20 -6.67 13.35
C TRP A 200 -4.21 -7.81 13.63
N ARG A 201 -3.54 -8.31 12.62
CA ARG A 201 -2.49 -9.33 12.77
C ARG A 201 -1.16 -8.67 13.13
N LYS A 202 -0.42 -9.31 14.01
CA LYS A 202 0.96 -8.89 14.27
C LYS A 202 1.81 -9.13 13.02
N PRO A 203 2.83 -8.31 12.77
CA PRO A 203 3.83 -8.62 11.76
C PRO A 203 4.33 -10.05 11.97
N ALA A 204 4.38 -10.82 10.88
CA ALA A 204 4.87 -12.20 10.91
C ALA A 204 6.09 -12.28 9.99
N GLU A 205 7.17 -12.84 10.53
CA GLU A 205 8.36 -13.17 9.75
C GLU A 205 8.38 -14.67 9.50
N SER A 206 8.57 -15.08 8.27
CA SER A 206 8.69 -16.47 7.87
C SER A 206 9.71 -16.61 6.76
N ASP A 207 10.78 -17.33 7.04
CA ASP A 207 11.80 -17.71 6.05
C ASP A 207 12.37 -16.51 5.25
N GLY A 208 12.61 -15.37 5.91
CA GLY A 208 13.20 -14.17 5.31
C GLY A 208 12.22 -13.26 4.58
N ILE A 209 10.90 -13.50 4.70
CA ILE A 209 9.85 -12.58 4.24
C ILE A 209 9.00 -12.09 5.40
N THR A 210 8.70 -10.79 5.43
CA THR A 210 7.87 -10.18 6.46
C THR A 210 6.48 -9.88 5.93
N VAL A 211 5.44 -10.32 6.64
CA VAL A 211 4.04 -10.03 6.33
C VAL A 211 3.53 -8.91 7.25
N LEU A 212 3.06 -7.82 6.66
CA LEU A 212 2.66 -6.59 7.34
C LEU A 212 1.18 -6.28 7.06
N GLY A 213 0.40 -6.08 8.11
CA GLY A 213 -0.99 -5.66 7.99
C GLY A 213 -1.13 -4.14 7.90
N ARG A 214 -2.06 -3.67 7.06
CA ARG A 214 -2.33 -2.23 6.86
C ARG A 214 -3.76 -1.88 7.22
N LEU A 215 -3.96 -0.66 7.68
CA LEU A 215 -5.26 -0.07 7.96
C LEU A 215 -5.75 0.72 6.74
N MET A 216 -6.85 0.28 6.17
CA MET A 216 -7.46 0.91 5.01
C MET A 216 -8.20 2.19 5.38
N VAL A 217 -7.84 3.30 4.74
CA VAL A 217 -8.53 4.58 4.84
C VAL A 217 -9.61 4.64 3.75
N ARG A 218 -10.80 5.09 4.13
CA ARG A 218 -11.98 5.16 3.26
C ARG A 218 -12.50 6.59 3.22
N ASN A 219 -13.39 6.89 2.26
CA ASN A 219 -14.09 8.18 2.19
C ASN A 219 -14.86 8.53 3.47
N THR A 220 -15.28 7.51 4.25
CA THR A 220 -15.96 7.68 5.54
C THR A 220 -15.01 7.80 6.73
N THR A 221 -13.70 7.66 6.52
CA THR A 221 -12.69 7.75 7.60
C THR A 221 -12.44 9.21 7.95
N THR A 222 -12.99 9.65 9.06
CA THR A 222 -12.81 11.05 9.52
C THR A 222 -11.45 11.26 10.20
N THR A 223 -10.94 12.50 10.15
CA THR A 223 -9.68 12.87 10.82
C THR A 223 -9.70 12.60 12.33
N PRO A 224 -10.79 12.90 13.08
CA PRO A 224 -10.88 12.51 14.49
C PRO A 224 -10.85 10.99 14.72
N GLN A 225 -11.45 10.22 13.82
CA GLN A 225 -11.41 8.75 13.89
C GLN A 225 -9.99 8.24 13.68
N LEU A 226 -9.28 8.76 12.67
CA LEU A 226 -7.88 8.44 12.43
C LEU A 226 -7.01 8.82 13.65
N GLY A 227 -7.24 9.97 14.26
CA GLY A 227 -6.56 10.42 15.48
C GLY A 227 -6.70 9.44 16.64
N ARG A 228 -7.92 8.92 16.87
CA ARG A 228 -8.16 7.87 17.88
C ARG A 228 -7.40 6.58 17.58
N TRP A 229 -7.36 6.15 16.32
CA TRP A 229 -6.59 4.96 15.93
C TRP A 229 -5.09 5.16 16.21
N LEU A 230 -4.55 6.30 15.80
CA LEU A 230 -3.13 6.62 15.98
C LEU A 230 -2.75 6.89 17.44
N SER A 231 -3.68 7.32 18.29
CA SER A 231 -3.37 7.60 19.71
C SER A 231 -3.11 6.38 20.58
N THR A 232 -3.17 5.16 20.01
CA THR A 232 -3.05 3.91 20.75
C THR A 232 -4.15 3.71 21.81
N ASP A 233 -5.30 4.38 21.63
CA ASP A 233 -6.47 4.11 22.45
C ASP A 233 -6.85 2.63 22.35
N VAL A 234 -6.56 1.92 23.43
CA VAL A 234 -6.69 0.46 23.53
C VAL A 234 -8.13 0.00 23.21
N SER A 235 -9.13 0.82 23.51
CA SER A 235 -10.53 0.50 23.28
C SER A 235 -10.89 0.50 21.80
N SER A 236 -10.51 1.55 21.07
CA SER A 236 -10.69 1.66 19.61
C SER A 236 -9.96 0.56 18.86
N LEU A 237 -8.74 0.23 19.29
CA LEU A 237 -7.93 -0.84 18.71
C LEU A 237 -8.51 -2.23 18.97
N ARG A 238 -9.00 -2.50 20.19
CA ARG A 238 -9.64 -3.77 20.50
C ARG A 238 -10.89 -3.99 19.66
N MET A 239 -11.71 -2.95 19.48
CA MET A 239 -12.90 -3.03 18.63
C MET A 239 -12.55 -3.29 17.17
N LEU A 240 -11.54 -2.61 16.62
CA LEU A 240 -11.08 -2.81 15.26
C LEU A 240 -10.51 -4.23 15.07
N ARG A 241 -9.71 -4.71 16.02
CA ARG A 241 -9.17 -6.08 16.00
C ARG A 241 -10.28 -7.13 16.10
N ALA A 242 -11.26 -6.93 16.98
CA ALA A 242 -12.41 -7.83 17.11
C ALA A 242 -13.19 -7.93 15.79
N LYS A 243 -13.46 -6.80 15.11
CA LYS A 243 -14.09 -6.79 13.78
C LYS A 243 -13.26 -7.55 12.75
N GLY A 244 -11.93 -7.41 12.79
CA GLY A 244 -11.03 -8.15 11.92
C GLY A 244 -11.08 -9.66 12.13
N HIS A 245 -11.05 -10.10 13.38
CA HIS A 245 -11.16 -11.53 13.72
C HIS A 245 -12.53 -12.12 13.34
N VAL A 246 -13.62 -11.36 13.51
CA VAL A 246 -14.96 -11.78 13.03
C VAL A 246 -14.95 -11.96 11.51
N LYS A 247 -14.35 -11.01 10.78
CA LYS A 247 -14.18 -11.11 9.32
C LYS A 247 -13.40 -12.37 8.93
N ASP A 248 -12.30 -12.67 9.62
CA ASP A 248 -11.50 -13.88 9.39
C ASP A 248 -12.30 -15.16 9.66
N ALA A 249 -13.06 -15.19 10.76
CA ALA A 249 -13.90 -16.34 11.09
C ALA A 249 -15.00 -16.58 10.04
N VAL A 250 -15.69 -15.53 9.59
CA VAL A 250 -16.70 -15.62 8.53
C VAL A 250 -16.08 -16.12 7.22
N ARG A 251 -14.90 -15.61 6.86
CA ARG A 251 -14.18 -16.02 5.67
C ARG A 251 -13.68 -17.47 5.74
N ALA A 252 -13.26 -17.91 6.91
CA ALA A 252 -12.84 -19.29 7.13
C ALA A 252 -14.01 -20.28 6.97
N VAL A 253 -15.22 -19.91 7.40
CA VAL A 253 -16.43 -20.74 7.29
C VAL A 253 -16.98 -20.73 5.86
N LEU A 254 -17.09 -19.58 5.21
CA LEU A 254 -17.70 -19.45 3.88
C LEU A 254 -16.74 -19.78 2.74
N GLY A 255 -15.45 -19.83 3.00
CA GLY A 255 -14.42 -19.84 1.96
C GLY A 255 -14.22 -18.47 1.30
N ASP A 256 -13.05 -18.26 0.71
CA ASP A 256 -12.62 -16.96 0.19
C ASP A 256 -13.50 -16.45 -0.97
N GLN A 257 -13.90 -17.34 -1.89
CA GLN A 257 -14.74 -16.98 -3.05
C GLN A 257 -16.18 -16.61 -2.65
N THR A 258 -16.82 -17.40 -1.77
CA THR A 258 -18.18 -17.11 -1.30
C THR A 258 -18.23 -15.85 -0.47
N TYR A 259 -17.22 -15.65 0.40
CA TYR A 259 -17.05 -14.42 1.16
C TYR A 259 -16.92 -13.21 0.24
N HIS A 260 -16.16 -13.31 -0.85
CA HIS A 260 -16.02 -12.24 -1.81
C HIS A 260 -17.34 -11.88 -2.50
N ARG A 261 -18.10 -12.87 -2.98
CA ARG A 261 -19.41 -12.63 -3.59
C ARG A 261 -20.38 -11.95 -2.62
N LEU A 262 -20.41 -12.40 -1.36
CA LEU A 262 -21.22 -11.77 -0.33
C LEU A 262 -20.78 -10.31 -0.06
N TRP A 263 -19.49 -10.08 -0.04
CA TRP A 263 -18.95 -8.71 0.16
C TRP A 263 -19.30 -7.79 -1.01
N CYS A 264 -19.15 -8.23 -2.25
CA CYS A 264 -19.52 -7.45 -3.43
C CYS A 264 -21.02 -7.12 -3.41
N TRP A 265 -21.88 -8.09 -3.13
CA TRP A 265 -23.32 -7.87 -3.01
C TRP A 265 -23.67 -6.84 -1.92
N LEU A 266 -23.08 -6.92 -0.75
CA LEU A 266 -23.28 -5.95 0.34
C LEU A 266 -22.67 -4.57 0.04
N ALA A 267 -21.64 -4.50 -0.78
CA ALA A 267 -20.99 -3.25 -1.17
C ALA A 267 -21.77 -2.54 -2.28
N ASP A 268 -22.32 -3.28 -3.25
CA ASP A 268 -23.16 -2.78 -4.34
C ASP A 268 -24.43 -2.13 -3.83
N ASP A 269 -25.07 -2.74 -2.83
CA ASP A 269 -26.27 -2.20 -2.16
C ASP A 269 -25.99 -0.85 -1.43
N ARG A 270 -24.74 -0.47 -1.23
CA ARG A 270 -24.31 0.81 -0.63
C ARG A 270 -23.79 1.83 -1.65
N GLY A 271 -24.01 1.61 -2.96
CA GLY A 271 -23.65 2.56 -4.03
C GLY A 271 -22.14 2.65 -4.31
N SER A 272 -21.36 1.66 -3.90
CA SER A 272 -19.99 1.52 -4.33
C SER A 272 -19.99 0.75 -5.66
N GLY A 273 -20.00 1.45 -6.79
CA GLY A 273 -19.74 0.85 -8.11
C GLY A 273 -18.34 0.24 -8.14
N MET A 274 -18.19 -0.93 -7.52
CA MET A 274 -17.05 -1.80 -7.80
C MET A 274 -17.36 -2.47 -9.13
N GLU A 275 -16.87 -1.91 -10.23
CA GLU A 275 -16.77 -2.65 -11.48
C GLU A 275 -15.98 -3.92 -11.18
N GLY A 276 -16.72 -5.03 -11.11
CA GLY A 276 -16.17 -6.33 -10.83
C GLY A 276 -15.26 -6.75 -11.97
N GLU A 277 -13.99 -6.89 -11.69
CA GLU A 277 -13.14 -7.72 -12.50
C GLU A 277 -13.17 -9.14 -11.92
N ALA A 278 -13.90 -10.01 -12.65
CA ALA A 278 -13.84 -11.45 -12.50
C ALA A 278 -12.51 -11.99 -13.01
#